data_bd606bf6120e79a156d0e6c8b2385ffd
#
_entry.id   bd606bf6120e79a156d0e6c8b2385ffd
#
_cell.length_a   1.000
_cell.length_b   1.000
_cell.length_c   1.000
_cell.angle_alpha   90.00
_cell.angle_beta   90.00
_cell.angle_gamma   90.00
#
_symmetry.space_group_name_H-M   'P 1'
#
loop_
_entity.id
_entity.type
_entity.pdbx_description
1 polymer ?
#
loop_
_entity_poly.entity_id
_entity_poly.type
_entity_poly.pdbx_seq_one_letter_code
_entity_poly.pdbx_strand_id
1 'polypeptide(L)'
;MIATYLRLELERVHRRLAQAEQREQAQEAARQAAARAASPPAWTVQVTLGADPRPVAIHHGQCTIGQPRVRPITRRAAIEALTAGVEACALCRPERELQTD
;
A
#
# COMPACT_ATOMS: atom_id res chain seq x y z
N MET A 1 40.35 0.57 36.66
CA MET A 1 39.23 -0.39 36.79
C MET A 1 37.86 0.28 36.86
N ILE A 2 37.70 1.32 37.68
CA ILE A 2 36.42 2.04 37.77
C ILE A 2 36.01 2.66 36.46
N ALA A 3 36.94 3.29 35.73
CA ALA A 3 36.64 3.93 34.44
C ALA A 3 36.16 2.92 33.40
N THR A 4 36.75 1.73 33.40
CA THR A 4 36.32 0.67 32.46
C THR A 4 34.91 0.18 32.81
N TYR A 5 34.62 0.03 34.08
CA TYR A 5 33.30 -0.40 34.53
C TYR A 5 32.22 0.61 34.14
N LEU A 6 32.48 1.90 34.37
CA LEU A 6 31.52 2.96 33.98
C LEU A 6 31.30 3.00 32.48
N ARG A 7 32.33 2.81 31.70
CA ARG A 7 32.23 2.77 30.25
C ARG A 7 31.32 1.63 29.77
N LEU A 8 31.48 0.44 30.35
CA LEU A 8 30.66 -0.72 30.04
C LEU A 8 29.18 -0.48 30.40
N GLU A 9 28.94 0.16 31.56
CA GLU A 9 27.59 0.50 31.98
C GLU A 9 26.93 1.48 31.00
N LEU A 10 27.66 2.52 30.56
CA LEU A 10 27.15 3.46 29.58
C LEU A 10 26.83 2.77 28.24
N GLU A 11 27.68 1.87 27.80
CA GLU A 11 27.43 1.12 26.58
C GLU A 11 26.16 0.26 26.68
N ARG A 12 25.91 -0.34 27.84
CA ARG A 12 24.69 -1.12 28.07
C ARG A 12 23.45 -0.23 27.99
N VAL A 13 23.50 0.94 28.62
CA VAL A 13 22.38 1.89 28.59
C VAL A 13 22.13 2.36 27.16
N HIS A 14 23.17 2.71 26.43
CA HIS A 14 23.04 3.17 25.05
C HIS A 14 22.42 2.08 24.17
N ARG A 15 22.83 0.82 24.35
CA ARG A 15 22.26 -0.29 23.59
C ARG A 15 20.77 -0.49 23.90
N ARG A 16 20.39 -0.38 25.18
CA ARG A 16 18.99 -0.52 25.59
C ARG A 16 18.12 0.58 24.98
N LEU A 17 18.63 1.82 24.95
CA LEU A 17 17.93 2.94 24.35
C LEU A 17 17.77 2.73 22.85
N ALA A 18 18.83 2.31 22.17
CA ALA A 18 18.78 2.05 20.74
C ALA A 18 17.78 0.96 20.41
N GLN A 19 17.76 -0.11 21.19
CA GLN A 19 16.80 -1.20 21.00
C GLN A 19 15.36 -0.74 21.23
N ALA A 20 15.15 0.10 22.26
CA ALA A 20 13.82 0.64 22.54
C ALA A 20 13.34 1.53 21.40
N GLU A 21 14.22 2.38 20.87
CA GLU A 21 13.90 3.23 19.72
C GLU A 21 13.56 2.41 18.48
N GLN A 22 14.33 1.35 18.24
CA GLN A 22 14.07 0.45 17.11
C GLN A 22 12.71 -0.24 17.23
N ARG A 23 12.37 -0.68 18.45
CA ARG A 23 11.06 -1.31 18.69
C ARG A 23 9.93 -0.32 18.47
N GLU A 24 10.08 0.91 18.94
CA GLU A 24 9.06 1.95 18.74
C GLU A 24 8.87 2.26 17.26
N GLN A 25 9.97 2.38 16.51
CA GLN A 25 9.91 2.62 15.08
C GLN A 25 9.25 1.48 14.33
N ALA A 26 9.55 0.23 14.72
CA ALA A 26 8.95 -0.95 14.12
C ALA A 26 7.45 -1.00 14.41
N GLN A 27 7.05 -0.67 15.65
CA GLN A 27 5.64 -0.64 16.03
C GLN A 27 4.88 0.43 15.26
N GLU A 28 5.48 1.62 15.12
CA GLU A 28 4.87 2.71 14.37
C GLU A 28 4.73 2.34 12.90
N ALA A 29 5.75 1.74 12.30
CA ALA A 29 5.70 1.28 10.92
C ALA A 29 4.60 0.23 10.73
N ALA A 30 4.45 -0.68 11.70
CA ALA A 30 3.41 -1.70 11.66
C ALA A 30 2.01 -1.07 11.76
N ARG A 31 1.84 -0.05 12.63
CA ARG A 31 0.56 0.65 12.74
C ARG A 31 0.20 1.37 11.44
N GLN A 32 1.17 2.00 10.81
CA GLN A 32 0.96 2.69 9.53
C GLN A 32 0.61 1.72 8.42
N ALA A 33 1.31 0.57 8.37
CA ALA A 33 1.02 -0.47 7.38
C ALA A 33 -0.38 -1.04 7.58
N ALA A 34 -0.78 -1.28 8.84
CA ALA A 34 -2.12 -1.78 9.15
C ALA A 34 -3.19 -0.76 8.76
N ALA A 35 -2.94 0.53 9.01
CA ALA A 35 -3.88 1.59 8.64
C ALA A 35 -4.05 1.67 7.12
N ARG A 36 -2.94 1.56 6.37
CA ARG A 36 -3.00 1.54 4.91
C ARG A 36 -3.76 0.32 4.39
N ALA A 37 -3.55 -0.84 5.00
CA ALA A 37 -4.25 -2.07 4.62
C ALA A 37 -5.74 -2.02 4.95
N ALA A 38 -6.12 -1.31 6.01
CA ALA A 38 -7.51 -1.15 6.40
C ALA A 38 -8.26 -0.14 5.53
N SER A 39 -7.56 0.78 4.89
CA SER A 39 -8.17 1.77 4.00
C SER A 39 -8.53 1.10 2.68
N PRO A 40 -9.73 1.34 2.13
CA PRO A 40 -10.05 0.80 0.81
C PRO A 40 -9.12 1.42 -0.24
N PRO A 41 -8.71 0.66 -1.25
CA PRO A 41 -7.91 1.22 -2.33
C PRO A 41 -8.73 2.27 -3.08
N ALA A 42 -8.06 3.29 -3.60
CA ALA A 42 -8.75 4.33 -4.38
C ALA A 42 -9.17 3.82 -5.75
N TRP A 43 -8.39 2.91 -6.33
CA TRP A 43 -8.60 2.38 -7.68
C TRP A 43 -8.36 0.88 -7.68
N THR A 44 -9.11 0.18 -8.53
CA THR A 44 -8.92 -1.27 -8.73
C THR A 44 -8.93 -1.60 -10.21
N VAL A 45 -8.32 -2.73 -10.55
CA VAL A 45 -8.40 -3.28 -11.90
C VAL A 45 -9.07 -4.64 -11.81
N GLN A 46 -10.09 -4.84 -12.62
CA GLN A 46 -10.73 -6.15 -12.78
C GLN A 46 -9.89 -6.97 -13.75
N VAL A 47 -9.64 -8.23 -13.39
CA VAL A 47 -8.80 -9.13 -14.19
C VAL A 47 -9.59 -10.38 -14.57
N THR A 48 -9.13 -11.05 -15.63
CA THR A 48 -9.71 -12.33 -16.05
C THR A 48 -9.31 -13.43 -15.08
N LEU A 49 -10.08 -14.52 -15.06
CA LEU A 49 -9.75 -15.73 -14.32
C LEU A 49 -8.65 -16.49 -15.05
N GLY A 50 -7.89 -17.26 -14.29
CA GLY A 50 -6.91 -18.19 -14.85
C GLY A 50 -5.50 -17.92 -14.41
N ALA A 51 -4.57 -18.67 -14.96
CA ALA A 51 -3.15 -18.62 -14.62
C ALA A 51 -2.46 -17.36 -15.14
N ASP A 52 -3.04 -16.72 -16.15
CA ASP A 52 -2.50 -15.50 -16.74
C ASP A 52 -3.57 -14.41 -16.73
N PRO A 53 -3.81 -13.77 -15.57
CA PRO A 53 -4.85 -12.75 -15.47
C PRO A 53 -4.53 -11.54 -16.35
N ARG A 54 -5.53 -11.05 -17.06
CA ARG A 54 -5.41 -9.88 -17.93
C ARG A 54 -6.36 -8.79 -17.48
N PRO A 55 -5.95 -7.52 -17.58
CA PRO A 55 -6.84 -6.42 -17.21
C PRO A 55 -8.06 -6.35 -18.12
N VAL A 56 -9.21 -6.18 -17.50
CA VAL A 56 -10.51 -6.08 -18.21
C VAL A 56 -11.09 -4.69 -18.07
N ALA A 57 -11.10 -4.14 -16.86
CA ALA A 57 -11.73 -2.86 -16.60
C ALA A 57 -11.13 -2.19 -15.37
N ILE A 58 -11.13 -0.87 -15.37
CA ILE A 58 -10.71 -0.06 -14.23
C ILE A 58 -11.96 0.38 -13.47
N HIS A 59 -11.90 0.29 -12.14
CA HIS A 59 -12.99 0.66 -11.25
C HIS A 59 -12.50 1.59 -10.14
N HIS A 60 -13.44 2.34 -9.56
CA HIS A 60 -13.22 2.95 -8.25
C HIS A 60 -13.04 1.86 -7.20
N GLY A 61 -12.26 2.15 -6.18
CA GLY A 61 -11.99 1.18 -5.13
C GLY A 61 -13.23 0.69 -4.39
N GLN A 62 -14.29 1.48 -4.37
CA GLN A 62 -15.54 1.11 -3.71
C GLN A 62 -16.57 0.48 -4.64
N CYS A 63 -16.26 0.38 -5.92
CA CYS A 63 -17.16 -0.26 -6.88
C CYS A 63 -17.18 -1.77 -6.63
N THR A 64 -18.38 -2.33 -6.53
CA THR A 64 -18.54 -3.77 -6.30
C THR A 64 -18.65 -4.59 -7.59
N ILE A 65 -18.75 -3.92 -8.72
CA ILE A 65 -18.80 -4.58 -10.03
C ILE A 65 -17.45 -5.25 -10.27
N GLY A 66 -17.47 -6.51 -10.70
CA GLY A 66 -16.27 -7.27 -10.98
C GLY A 66 -15.67 -8.02 -9.80
N GLN A 67 -16.19 -7.79 -8.59
CA GLN A 67 -15.75 -8.53 -7.42
C GLN A 67 -16.08 -10.03 -7.58
N PRO A 68 -15.24 -10.95 -7.12
CA PRO A 68 -14.00 -10.73 -6.37
C PRO A 68 -12.74 -10.65 -7.21
N ARG A 69 -12.84 -10.41 -8.50
CA ARG A 69 -11.70 -10.46 -9.44
C ARG A 69 -11.00 -9.12 -9.61
N VAL A 70 -11.03 -8.29 -8.59
CA VAL A 70 -10.38 -6.98 -8.67
C VAL A 70 -9.11 -6.98 -7.83
N ARG A 71 -8.13 -6.17 -8.26
CA ARG A 71 -6.87 -5.97 -7.54
C ARG A 71 -6.65 -4.47 -7.37
N PRO A 72 -6.11 -4.04 -6.22
CA PRO A 72 -5.80 -2.63 -6.03
C PRO A 72 -4.68 -2.18 -6.96
N ILE A 73 -4.79 -0.97 -7.49
CA ILE A 73 -3.75 -0.37 -8.32
C ILE A 73 -3.57 1.09 -7.92
N THR A 74 -2.44 1.65 -8.30
CA THR A 74 -2.17 3.07 -8.07
C THR A 74 -2.93 3.91 -9.10
N ARG A 75 -3.10 5.20 -8.80
CA ARG A 75 -3.69 6.14 -9.75
C ARG A 75 -2.91 6.17 -11.06
N ARG A 76 -1.59 6.16 -10.96
CA ARG A 76 -0.73 6.16 -12.14
C ARG A 76 -0.94 4.92 -12.99
N ALA A 77 -0.99 3.75 -12.36
CA ALA A 77 -1.22 2.50 -13.07
C ALA A 77 -2.60 2.48 -13.73
N ALA A 78 -3.61 3.06 -13.06
CA ALA A 78 -4.95 3.17 -13.63
C ALA A 78 -4.96 4.04 -14.88
N ILE A 79 -4.27 5.18 -14.84
CA ILE A 79 -4.16 6.08 -15.99
C ILE A 79 -3.43 5.38 -17.15
N GLU A 80 -2.33 4.70 -16.84
CA GLU A 80 -1.57 3.95 -17.85
C GLU A 80 -2.41 2.86 -18.50
N ALA A 81 -3.22 2.14 -17.70
CA ALA A 81 -4.09 1.10 -18.22
C ALA A 81 -5.15 1.67 -19.15
N LEU A 82 -5.80 2.77 -18.77
CA LEU A 82 -6.79 3.42 -19.63
C LEU A 82 -6.17 3.94 -20.92
N THR A 83 -4.96 4.48 -20.84
CA THR A 83 -4.22 4.95 -22.01
C THR A 83 -3.89 3.78 -22.94
N ALA A 84 -3.62 2.61 -22.37
CA ALA A 84 -3.30 1.42 -23.15
C ALA A 84 -4.54 0.73 -23.75
N GLY A 85 -5.74 1.23 -23.44
CA GLY A 85 -6.96 0.71 -24.03
C GLY A 85 -7.81 -0.16 -23.11
N VAL A 86 -7.45 -0.28 -21.84
CA VAL A 86 -8.28 -0.98 -20.88
C VAL A 86 -9.53 -0.15 -20.62
N GLU A 87 -10.69 -0.79 -20.59
CA GLU A 87 -11.95 -0.09 -20.44
C GLU A 87 -12.15 0.44 -19.03
N ALA A 88 -12.87 1.55 -18.91
CA ALA A 88 -13.32 2.08 -17.64
C ALA A 88 -14.72 1.54 -17.36
N CYS A 89 -14.98 1.21 -16.08
CA CYS A 89 -16.29 0.74 -15.68
C CYS A 89 -17.37 1.79 -16.06
N ALA A 90 -18.41 1.36 -16.75
CA ALA A 90 -19.48 2.24 -17.19
C ALA A 90 -20.35 2.73 -16.04
N LEU A 91 -20.35 2.01 -14.91
CA LEU A 91 -21.19 2.35 -13.76
C LEU A 91 -20.51 3.33 -12.82
N CYS A 92 -19.25 3.08 -12.45
CA CYS A 92 -18.56 3.97 -11.53
C CYS A 92 -17.76 5.08 -12.23
N ARG A 93 -17.49 4.93 -13.51
CA ARG A 93 -16.84 5.92 -14.38
C ARG A 93 -15.57 6.51 -13.77
N PRO A 94 -14.54 5.67 -13.52
CA PRO A 94 -13.30 6.17 -12.92
C PRO A 94 -12.55 7.15 -13.81
N GLU A 95 -12.77 7.09 -15.13
CA GLU A 95 -12.10 7.98 -16.08
C GLU A 95 -12.40 9.45 -15.80
N ARG A 96 -13.54 9.75 -15.19
CA ARG A 96 -13.89 11.14 -14.86
C ARG A 96 -12.96 11.75 -13.84
N GLU A 97 -12.55 10.95 -12.83
CA GLU A 97 -11.62 11.42 -11.82
C GLU A 97 -10.16 11.27 -12.25
N LEU A 98 -9.89 10.33 -13.15
CA LEU A 98 -8.54 10.08 -13.63
C LEU A 98 -8.16 11.01 -14.79
N GLN A 99 -9.10 11.69 -15.36
CA GLN A 99 -8.81 12.72 -16.37
C GLN A 99 -8.19 13.92 -15.68
N THR A 100 -6.94 14.16 -15.96
CA THR A 100 -6.23 15.23 -15.32
C THR A 100 -5.82 16.23 -16.32
N ASP A 101 -6.49 16.63 -17.06
CA ASP A 101 -6.15 17.61 -17.97
C ASP A 101 -6.31 17.43 -19.23
#